data_b3299eb2b6b5cb894715860357eecf68
#
_entry.id   b3299eb2b6b5cb894715860357eecf68
#
_cell.length_a   1.000
_cell.length_b   1.000
_cell.length_c   1.000
_cell.angle_alpha   90.00
_cell.angle_beta   90.00
_cell.angle_gamma   90.00
#
_symmetry.space_group_name_H-M   'P 1'
#
loop_
_entity.id
_entity.type
_entity.pdbx_description
1 polymer ?
#
loop_
_entity_poly.entity_id
_entity_poly.type
_entity_poly.pdbx_seq_one_letter_code
_entity_poly.pdbx_strand_id
1 'polypeptide(L)'
;MTDATLVPVRILGLPLDVYRRASEHSDELLREFALIREDNSEHVPARLLALIEELNARFSGFTQGQTVALQEALARGDDEIDLSYEVPAEASQAAVRLGALLDEADEFCRAGDLLTLAAGPEGAAFRRWFLEEFVLQIDGRPPRPWAVFLKET
;
A
#
# COMPACT_ATOMS: atom_id res chain seq x y z
N MET A 1 26.78 -7.74 16.01
CA MET A 1 25.63 -7.63 15.13
C MET A 1 24.76 -6.46 15.56
N THR A 2 24.48 -5.60 14.63
CA THR A 2 23.65 -4.44 14.94
C THR A 2 22.20 -4.82 14.74
N ASP A 3 21.43 -4.77 15.80
CA ASP A 3 19.99 -4.93 15.66
C ASP A 3 19.45 -3.73 14.88
N ALA A 4 18.72 -4.00 13.82
CA ALA A 4 18.08 -2.93 13.09
C ALA A 4 17.13 -2.19 14.03
N THR A 5 17.31 -0.89 14.17
CA THR A 5 16.40 -0.08 14.96
C THR A 5 15.07 0.00 14.22
N LEU A 6 14.02 -0.46 14.87
CA LEU A 6 12.68 -0.38 14.30
C LEU A 6 12.06 0.96 14.62
N VAL A 7 11.33 1.51 13.65
CA VAL A 7 10.65 2.78 13.81
C VAL A 7 9.16 2.51 13.91
N PRO A 8 8.48 3.08 14.93
CA PRO A 8 7.03 2.91 15.04
C PRO A 8 6.30 3.75 14.00
N VAL A 9 5.34 3.13 13.34
CA VAL A 9 4.44 3.82 12.41
C VAL A 9 3.02 3.47 12.81
N ARG A 10 2.19 4.48 13.01
CA ARG A 10 0.82 4.30 13.43
C ARG A 10 -0.13 4.76 12.33
N ILE A 11 -1.01 3.86 11.92
CA ILE A 11 -2.04 4.17 10.93
C ILE A 11 -3.34 4.34 11.70
N LEU A 12 -3.80 5.58 11.81
CA LEU A 12 -4.93 5.92 12.66
C LEU A 12 -6.22 6.17 11.87
N GLY A 13 -7.30 5.57 12.33
CA GLY A 13 -8.60 5.75 11.71
C GLY A 13 -8.68 5.23 10.29
N LEU A 14 -8.01 4.11 10.00
CA LEU A 14 -8.05 3.51 8.68
C LEU A 14 -9.50 3.11 8.34
N PRO A 15 -10.07 3.66 7.24
CA PRO A 15 -11.45 3.36 6.89
C PRO A 15 -11.55 1.99 6.24
N LEU A 16 -12.22 1.05 6.91
CA LEU A 16 -12.25 -0.33 6.44
C LEU A 16 -13.00 -0.52 5.14
N ASP A 17 -14.02 0.27 4.88
CA ASP A 17 -14.75 0.20 3.61
C ASP A 17 -13.85 0.63 2.44
N VAL A 18 -13.10 1.71 2.61
CA VAL A 18 -12.15 2.18 1.59
C VAL A 18 -11.03 1.17 1.41
N TYR A 19 -10.50 0.64 2.53
CA TYR A 19 -9.45 -0.39 2.49
C TYR A 19 -9.92 -1.62 1.70
N ARG A 20 -11.14 -2.09 1.95
CA ARG A 20 -11.67 -3.27 1.27
C ARG A 20 -11.73 -3.06 -0.23
N ARG A 21 -12.25 -1.91 -0.66
CA ARG A 21 -12.33 -1.59 -2.09
C ARG A 21 -10.95 -1.42 -2.73
N ALA A 22 -10.03 -0.79 -2.02
CA ALA A 22 -8.65 -0.64 -2.50
C ALA A 22 -7.95 -1.99 -2.61
N SER A 23 -8.17 -2.87 -1.64
CA SER A 23 -7.60 -4.21 -1.64
C SER A 23 -8.14 -5.06 -2.80
N GLU A 24 -9.45 -4.99 -3.04
CA GLU A 24 -10.06 -5.69 -4.17
C GLU A 24 -9.51 -5.19 -5.51
N HIS A 25 -9.36 -3.87 -5.64
CA HIS A 25 -8.77 -3.29 -6.85
C HIS A 25 -7.33 -3.76 -7.05
N SER A 26 -6.54 -3.78 -5.98
CA SER A 26 -5.16 -4.25 -6.05
C SER A 26 -5.09 -5.72 -6.45
N ASP A 27 -5.96 -6.56 -5.90
CA ASP A 27 -6.00 -7.98 -6.24
C ASP A 27 -6.31 -8.19 -7.72
N GLU A 28 -7.29 -7.44 -8.25
CA GLU A 28 -7.64 -7.51 -9.67
C GLU A 28 -6.50 -7.05 -10.55
N LEU A 29 -5.87 -5.94 -10.18
CA LEU A 29 -4.75 -5.38 -10.93
C LEU A 29 -3.58 -6.36 -10.99
N LEU A 30 -3.20 -6.92 -9.84
CA LEU A 30 -2.07 -7.84 -9.79
C LEU A 30 -2.36 -9.13 -10.55
N ARG A 31 -3.60 -9.59 -10.50
CA ARG A 31 -4.02 -10.78 -11.25
C ARG A 31 -3.89 -10.57 -12.75
N GLU A 32 -4.38 -9.43 -13.23
CA GLU A 32 -4.30 -9.10 -14.65
C GLU A 32 -2.84 -8.87 -15.07
N PHE A 33 -2.07 -8.18 -14.24
CA PHE A 33 -0.65 -7.93 -14.51
C PHE A 33 0.15 -9.24 -14.56
N ALA A 34 -0.21 -10.22 -13.72
CA ALA A 34 0.46 -11.52 -13.75
C ALA A 34 0.25 -12.24 -15.09
N LEU A 35 -0.90 -12.05 -15.72
CA LEU A 35 -1.19 -12.66 -17.01
C LEU A 35 -0.38 -12.05 -18.15
N ILE A 36 -0.03 -10.77 -18.07
CA ILE A 36 0.63 -10.07 -19.17
C ILE A 36 2.13 -9.82 -18.94
N ARG A 37 2.66 -10.13 -17.75
CA ARG A 37 4.06 -9.80 -17.44
C ARG A 37 5.07 -10.60 -18.26
N GLU A 38 4.69 -11.76 -18.76
CA GLU A 38 5.59 -12.63 -19.52
C GLU A 38 5.94 -12.07 -20.89
N ASP A 39 5.13 -11.17 -21.40
CA ASP A 39 5.34 -10.59 -22.71
C ASP A 39 6.53 -9.63 -22.76
N ASN A 40 6.80 -8.92 -21.66
CA ASN A 40 7.90 -7.97 -21.60
C ASN A 40 8.25 -7.63 -20.15
N SER A 41 9.44 -8.05 -19.71
CA SER A 41 9.91 -7.85 -18.33
C SER A 41 10.20 -6.39 -17.98
N GLU A 42 10.29 -5.50 -18.95
CA GLU A 42 10.54 -4.09 -18.72
C GLU A 42 9.27 -3.26 -18.58
N HIS A 43 8.13 -3.84 -18.89
CA HIS A 43 6.85 -3.15 -18.75
C HIS A 43 6.48 -2.94 -17.28
N VAL A 44 5.62 -1.95 -17.04
CA VAL A 44 5.12 -1.62 -15.71
C VAL A 44 4.54 -2.85 -14.98
N PRO A 45 3.72 -3.72 -15.64
CA PRO A 45 3.20 -4.89 -14.93
C PRO A 45 4.27 -5.78 -14.32
N ALA A 46 5.32 -6.12 -15.10
CA ALA A 46 6.38 -6.97 -14.60
C ALA A 46 7.18 -6.27 -13.50
N ARG A 47 7.45 -4.98 -13.67
CA ARG A 47 8.19 -4.20 -12.68
C ARG A 47 7.45 -4.10 -11.36
N LEU A 48 6.13 -3.88 -11.40
CA LEU A 48 5.33 -3.80 -10.19
C LEU A 48 5.30 -5.14 -9.45
N LEU A 49 5.08 -6.24 -10.18
CA LEU A 49 5.04 -7.56 -9.56
C LEU A 49 6.39 -7.91 -8.94
N ALA A 50 7.49 -7.60 -9.61
CA ALA A 50 8.83 -7.86 -9.08
C ALA A 50 9.09 -7.04 -7.81
N LEU A 51 8.66 -5.77 -7.78
CA LEU A 51 8.81 -4.95 -6.59
C LEU A 51 7.99 -5.50 -5.43
N ILE A 52 6.75 -5.90 -5.68
CA ILE A 52 5.89 -6.46 -4.63
C ILE A 52 6.51 -7.74 -4.06
N GLU A 53 7.05 -8.61 -4.90
CA GLU A 53 7.74 -9.82 -4.45
C GLU A 53 8.94 -9.46 -3.56
N GLU A 54 9.73 -8.50 -3.98
CA GLU A 54 10.87 -8.02 -3.20
C GLU A 54 10.44 -7.46 -1.84
N LEU A 55 9.40 -6.62 -1.82
CA LEU A 55 8.93 -6.02 -0.57
C LEU A 55 8.32 -7.05 0.36
N ASN A 56 7.60 -8.02 -0.17
CA ASN A 56 7.06 -9.10 0.64
C ASN A 56 8.18 -9.91 1.29
N ALA A 57 9.24 -10.22 0.53
CA ALA A 57 10.38 -10.95 1.07
C ALA A 57 11.09 -10.19 2.19
N ARG A 58 11.17 -8.86 2.07
CA ARG A 58 11.89 -8.03 3.04
C ARG A 58 11.05 -7.63 4.25
N PHE A 59 9.76 -7.38 4.06
CA PHE A 59 8.95 -6.72 5.07
C PHE A 59 7.77 -7.52 5.60
N SER A 60 7.45 -8.68 5.03
CA SER A 60 6.25 -9.43 5.46
C SER A 60 6.27 -9.78 6.95
N GLY A 61 7.45 -10.05 7.51
CA GLY A 61 7.59 -10.35 8.93
C GLY A 61 7.16 -9.19 9.85
N PHE A 62 7.13 -7.97 9.33
CA PHE A 62 6.76 -6.78 10.10
C PHE A 62 5.29 -6.39 9.89
N THR A 63 4.55 -7.07 9.00
CA THR A 63 3.20 -6.65 8.61
C THR A 63 2.13 -7.73 8.79
N GLN A 64 2.51 -8.95 9.14
CA GLN A 64 1.55 -10.07 9.23
C GLN A 64 0.48 -9.86 10.29
N GLY A 65 0.86 -9.40 11.48
CA GLY A 65 -0.11 -9.18 12.56
C GLY A 65 -1.16 -8.13 12.18
N GLN A 66 -0.75 -7.09 11.49
CA GLN A 66 -1.65 -6.03 11.05
C GLN A 66 -2.60 -6.53 9.96
N THR A 67 -2.12 -7.40 9.07
CA THR A 67 -2.98 -8.00 8.05
C THR A 67 -4.06 -8.85 8.70
N VAL A 68 -3.71 -9.65 9.71
CA VAL A 68 -4.69 -10.44 10.47
C VAL A 68 -5.70 -9.55 11.16
N ALA A 69 -5.23 -8.46 11.81
CA ALA A 69 -6.12 -7.52 12.49
C ALA A 69 -7.10 -6.86 11.51
N LEU A 70 -6.64 -6.52 10.31
CA LEU A 70 -7.51 -5.97 9.25
C LEU A 70 -8.59 -6.97 8.84
N GLN A 71 -8.22 -8.23 8.62
CA GLN A 71 -9.17 -9.26 8.24
C GLN A 71 -10.20 -9.50 9.33
N GLU A 72 -9.78 -9.52 10.58
CA GLU A 72 -10.68 -9.70 11.70
C GLU A 72 -11.65 -8.53 11.85
N ALA A 73 -11.15 -7.30 11.68
CA ALA A 73 -11.99 -6.10 11.75
C ALA A 73 -13.04 -6.09 10.63
N LEU A 74 -12.64 -6.48 9.42
CA LEU A 74 -13.59 -6.61 8.31
C LEU A 74 -14.66 -7.66 8.60
N ALA A 75 -14.26 -8.80 9.17
CA ALA A 75 -15.21 -9.87 9.51
C ALA A 75 -16.21 -9.43 10.57
N ARG A 76 -15.79 -8.55 11.49
CA ARG A 76 -16.69 -8.01 12.54
C ARG A 76 -17.61 -6.91 12.01
N GLY A 77 -17.32 -6.35 10.82
CA GLY A 77 -18.07 -5.22 10.28
C GLY A 77 -17.72 -3.89 10.92
N ASP A 78 -16.49 -3.76 11.45
CA ASP A 78 -16.02 -2.49 12.01
C ASP A 78 -15.93 -1.42 10.92
N ASP A 79 -16.08 -0.15 11.31
CA ASP A 79 -15.99 0.97 10.38
C ASP A 79 -14.55 1.40 10.13
N GLU A 80 -13.72 1.35 11.16
CA GLU A 80 -12.33 1.77 11.07
C GLU A 80 -11.47 1.01 12.06
N ILE A 81 -10.14 1.10 11.89
CA ILE A 81 -9.19 0.45 12.77
C ILE A 81 -7.94 1.31 12.89
N ASP A 82 -7.29 1.24 14.05
CA ASP A 82 -5.95 1.80 14.25
C ASP A 82 -4.95 0.66 14.20
N LEU A 83 -3.86 0.87 13.47
CA LEU A 83 -2.80 -0.13 13.35
C LEU A 83 -1.49 0.45 13.82
N SER A 84 -0.65 -0.40 14.40
CA SER A 84 0.72 -0.03 14.78
C SER A 84 1.69 -0.98 14.10
N TYR A 85 2.69 -0.39 13.45
CA TYR A 85 3.77 -1.12 12.80
C TYR A 85 5.08 -0.77 13.48
N GLU A 86 6.01 -1.70 13.48
CA GLU A 86 7.40 -1.41 13.81
C GLU A 86 8.24 -1.92 12.64
N VAL A 87 8.85 -1.00 11.91
CA VAL A 87 9.50 -1.31 10.64
C VAL A 87 10.91 -0.72 10.59
N PRO A 88 11.82 -1.33 9.81
CA PRO A 88 13.13 -0.72 9.58
C PRO A 88 13.00 0.61 8.85
N ALA A 89 13.98 1.50 9.03
CA ALA A 89 13.96 2.80 8.38
C ALA A 89 13.90 2.71 6.87
N GLU A 90 14.44 1.65 6.26
CA GLU A 90 14.37 1.43 4.81
C GLU A 90 12.95 1.29 4.28
N ALA A 91 11.98 1.03 5.14
CA ALA A 91 10.58 0.98 4.73
C ALA A 91 10.11 2.30 4.12
N SER A 92 10.74 3.43 4.50
CA SER A 92 10.46 4.73 3.90
C SER A 92 10.75 4.73 2.40
N GLN A 93 11.93 4.27 2.00
CA GLN A 93 12.29 4.20 0.59
C GLN A 93 11.42 3.20 -0.17
N ALA A 94 11.10 2.07 0.46
CA ALA A 94 10.21 1.07 -0.13
C ALA A 94 8.83 1.66 -0.41
N ALA A 95 8.30 2.46 0.53
CA ALA A 95 7.00 3.11 0.35
C ALA A 95 7.02 4.11 -0.80
N VAL A 96 8.10 4.88 -0.94
CA VAL A 96 8.25 5.83 -2.07
C VAL A 96 8.28 5.09 -3.40
N ARG A 97 9.08 4.02 -3.48
CA ARG A 97 9.20 3.24 -4.71
C ARG A 97 7.86 2.60 -5.10
N LEU A 98 7.17 2.03 -4.13
CA LEU A 98 5.89 1.39 -4.39
C LEU A 98 4.85 2.41 -4.85
N GLY A 99 4.78 3.55 -4.19
CA GLY A 99 3.86 4.61 -4.56
C GLY A 99 4.08 5.10 -5.98
N ALA A 100 5.34 5.34 -6.35
CA ALA A 100 5.67 5.80 -7.71
C ALA A 100 5.29 4.76 -8.76
N LEU A 101 5.55 3.48 -8.50
CA LEU A 101 5.26 2.44 -9.47
C LEU A 101 3.75 2.16 -9.57
N LEU A 102 3.01 2.32 -8.46
CA LEU A 102 1.56 2.23 -8.50
C LEU A 102 0.95 3.37 -9.31
N ASP A 103 1.52 4.58 -9.24
CA ASP A 103 1.08 5.69 -10.08
C ASP A 103 1.32 5.38 -11.56
N GLU A 104 2.48 4.79 -11.89
CA GLU A 104 2.75 4.35 -13.25
C GLU A 104 1.77 3.25 -13.68
N ALA A 105 1.40 2.37 -12.77
CA ALA A 105 0.43 1.32 -13.05
C ALA A 105 -0.96 1.90 -13.36
N ASP A 106 -1.37 2.96 -12.67
CA ASP A 106 -2.62 3.64 -12.97
C ASP A 106 -2.58 4.26 -14.37
N GLU A 107 -1.47 4.88 -14.75
CA GLU A 107 -1.31 5.41 -16.11
C GLU A 107 -1.35 4.31 -17.15
N PHE A 108 -0.73 3.18 -16.86
CA PHE A 108 -0.76 2.02 -17.73
C PHE A 108 -2.20 1.52 -17.93
N CYS A 109 -3.00 1.48 -16.87
CA CYS A 109 -4.40 1.08 -16.95
C CYS A 109 -5.22 2.05 -17.80
N ARG A 110 -4.96 3.36 -17.67
CA ARG A 110 -5.67 4.38 -18.46
C ARG A 110 -5.32 4.30 -19.94
N ALA A 111 -4.09 3.95 -20.26
CA ALA A 111 -3.59 3.94 -21.63
C ALA A 111 -3.86 2.63 -22.37
N GLY A 112 -4.17 1.54 -21.64
CA GLY A 112 -4.28 0.21 -22.23
C GLY A 112 -5.71 -0.32 -22.28
N ASP A 113 -5.87 -1.42 -23.00
CA ASP A 113 -7.15 -2.14 -23.09
C ASP A 113 -7.21 -3.20 -21.98
N LEU A 114 -7.21 -2.72 -20.72
CA LEU A 114 -7.23 -3.61 -19.57
C LEU A 114 -8.63 -3.73 -19.00
N LEU A 115 -8.91 -4.89 -18.41
CA LEU A 115 -10.16 -5.10 -17.69
C LEU A 115 -10.17 -4.32 -16.38
N THR A 116 -9.02 -4.21 -15.74
CA THR A 116 -8.89 -3.47 -14.50
C THR A 116 -8.69 -1.98 -14.80
N LEU A 117 -9.55 -1.17 -14.23
CA LEU A 117 -9.47 0.29 -14.37
C LEU A 117 -8.42 0.85 -13.43
N ALA A 118 -7.95 2.07 -13.71
CA ALA A 118 -7.09 2.79 -12.79
C ALA A 118 -7.84 3.03 -11.48
N ALA A 119 -7.08 3.20 -10.38
CA ALA A 119 -7.68 3.49 -9.08
C ALA A 119 -8.52 4.77 -9.15
N GLY A 120 -9.70 4.74 -8.54
CA GLY A 120 -10.53 5.93 -8.43
C GLY A 120 -9.90 6.94 -7.47
N PRO A 121 -10.46 8.18 -7.41
CA PRO A 121 -9.88 9.24 -6.56
C PRO A 121 -9.75 8.85 -5.09
N GLU A 122 -10.75 8.17 -4.53
CA GLU A 122 -10.72 7.74 -3.13
C GLU A 122 -9.64 6.67 -2.90
N GLY A 123 -9.57 5.68 -3.77
CA GLY A 123 -8.55 4.63 -3.66
C GLY A 123 -7.15 5.17 -3.83
N ALA A 124 -6.95 6.09 -4.77
CA ALA A 124 -5.65 6.74 -4.97
C ALA A 124 -5.26 7.58 -3.75
N ALA A 125 -6.22 8.31 -3.17
CA ALA A 125 -5.98 9.10 -1.97
C ALA A 125 -5.63 8.20 -0.78
N PHE A 126 -6.34 7.09 -0.61
CA PHE A 126 -6.09 6.13 0.45
C PHE A 126 -4.66 5.56 0.34
N ARG A 127 -4.27 5.14 -0.85
CA ARG A 127 -2.94 4.61 -1.10
C ARG A 127 -1.87 5.66 -0.78
N ARG A 128 -2.08 6.89 -1.24
CA ARG A 128 -1.12 7.97 -0.97
C ARG A 128 -0.98 8.22 0.52
N TRP A 129 -2.10 8.31 1.24
CA TRP A 129 -2.08 8.52 2.69
C TRP A 129 -1.32 7.40 3.39
N PHE A 130 -1.67 6.15 3.08
CA PHE A 130 -1.07 4.99 3.74
C PHE A 130 0.45 4.97 3.57
N LEU A 131 0.92 5.15 2.34
CA LEU A 131 2.35 5.11 2.06
C LEU A 131 3.07 6.36 2.60
N GLU A 132 2.45 7.53 2.50
CA GLU A 132 3.03 8.75 3.06
C GLU A 132 3.19 8.69 4.57
N GLU A 133 2.27 8.02 5.26
CA GLU A 133 2.40 7.88 6.72
C GLU A 133 3.67 7.14 7.10
N PHE A 134 4.05 6.12 6.35
CA PHE A 134 5.32 5.45 6.58
C PHE A 134 6.50 6.41 6.35
N VAL A 135 6.49 7.14 5.25
CA VAL A 135 7.56 8.07 4.91
C VAL A 135 7.70 9.17 5.97
N LEU A 136 6.59 9.82 6.29
CA LEU A 136 6.59 10.97 7.20
C LEU A 136 6.91 10.57 8.64
N GLN A 137 6.33 9.46 9.12
CA GLN A 137 6.58 9.04 10.51
C GLN A 137 7.99 8.50 10.70
N ILE A 138 8.53 7.79 9.71
CA ILE A 138 9.93 7.36 9.77
C ILE A 138 10.86 8.58 9.82
N ASP A 139 10.47 9.68 9.17
CA ASP A 139 11.20 10.94 9.20
C ASP A 139 10.96 11.75 10.49
N GLY A 140 10.19 11.22 11.42
CA GLY A 140 9.95 11.86 12.72
C GLY A 140 8.68 12.68 12.82
N ARG A 141 7.84 12.67 11.81
CA ARG A 141 6.57 13.43 11.85
C ARG A 141 5.53 12.68 12.66
N PRO A 142 4.59 13.41 13.27
CA PRO A 142 3.50 12.75 14.02
C PRO A 142 2.51 12.05 13.08
N PRO A 143 1.79 11.04 13.59
CA PRO A 143 0.75 10.37 12.81
C PRO A 143 -0.35 11.35 12.39
N ARG A 144 -0.88 11.13 11.20
CA ARG A 144 -1.96 11.94 10.65
C ARG A 144 -3.13 11.01 10.33
N PRO A 145 -4.23 11.03 11.11
CA PRO A 145 -5.40 10.18 10.85
C PRO A 145 -5.99 10.43 9.47
N TRP A 146 -6.65 9.41 8.93
CA TRP A 146 -7.30 9.52 7.62
C TRP A 146 -8.19 10.74 7.49
N ALA A 147 -9.02 11.01 8.53
CA ALA A 147 -9.94 12.15 8.49
C ALA A 147 -9.20 13.49 8.40
N VAL A 148 -8.03 13.59 9.04
CA VAL A 148 -7.19 14.80 8.96
C VAL A 148 -6.59 14.92 7.57
N PHE A 149 -6.08 13.82 7.02
CA PHE A 149 -5.53 13.81 5.67
C PHE A 149 -6.56 14.28 4.64
N LEU A 150 -7.79 13.80 4.74
CA LEU A 150 -8.86 14.19 3.82
C LEU A 150 -9.12 15.69 3.85
N LYS A 151 -9.02 16.32 5.01
CA LYS A 151 -9.24 17.77 5.15
C LYS A 151 -8.09 18.59 4.56
N GLU A 152 -6.90 18.01 4.46
CA GLU A 152 -5.73 18.69 3.94
C GLU A 152 -5.60 18.65 2.42
N THR A 153 -6.42 17.83 1.77
CA THR A 153 -6.35 17.65 0.31
C THR A 153 -7.42 18.40 -0.44
#